data_23cffff19a62bd8b2e16356e99d5e824
#
_entry.id   23cffff19a62bd8b2e16356e99d5e824
#
_cell.length_a   1.000
_cell.length_b   1.000
_cell.length_c   1.000
_cell.angle_alpha   90.00
_cell.angle_beta   90.00
_cell.angle_gamma   90.00
#
_symmetry.space_group_name_H-M   'P 1'
#
loop_
_entity.id
_entity.type
_entity.pdbx_description
1 polymer ?
#
loop_
_entity_poly.entity_id
_entity_poly.type
_entity_poly.pdbx_seq_one_letter_code
_entity_poly.pdbx_strand_id
1 'polypeptide(L)'
;MSVAASKYLWRVLAISIAIVFAYATVLVKLGNQWWVDENYSHGLLIPFIIGFILWARRDRLASEPSRPSVLLGGAVVLFALFALWIGTAGAELYTQRISLVLLLAGTVIYFWGVRLLRLLLVPAGLLLLAIPIPSILFNKIAFPLQLFASRCAVWSMSLLDIPVLRQGNVIELLPLGAKETKKLEVVEACSGIRSLMTLVTLAVVFAYFTYPRQEPPEGTKRGPLAWLKSYDFWRSTLIVLAALPIAILTNALRVSGTGVLAHYYGPEIADGFFHSFSGWVIYIVAFLMLFGVGWILDRFRPTRGDALRPASSGDERVNPDDRATAVGSSKSAAVPVISAEGTE
;
A
#
# COMPACT_ATOMS: atom_id res chain seq x y z
N MET A 1 30.83 -14.56 16.27
CA MET A 1 29.68 -13.82 16.84
C MET A 1 30.09 -13.30 18.20
N SER A 2 30.10 -11.99 18.43
CA SER A 2 30.50 -11.43 19.74
C SER A 2 29.47 -11.74 20.82
N VAL A 3 29.91 -11.86 22.06
CA VAL A 3 29.06 -12.14 23.26
C VAL A 3 27.90 -11.10 23.37
N ALA A 4 28.10 -9.88 22.90
CA ALA A 4 27.08 -8.84 22.86
C ALA A 4 25.96 -9.17 21.85
N ALA A 5 26.29 -9.67 20.65
CA ALA A 5 25.31 -10.08 19.66
C ALA A 5 24.42 -11.25 20.15
N SER A 6 25.00 -12.19 20.91
CA SER A 6 24.28 -13.30 21.53
C SER A 6 23.24 -12.82 22.58
N LYS A 7 23.61 -11.85 23.42
CA LYS A 7 22.68 -11.30 24.45
C LYS A 7 21.49 -10.56 23.84
N TYR A 8 21.69 -9.85 22.73
CA TYR A 8 20.58 -9.19 22.01
C TYR A 8 19.65 -10.21 21.35
N LEU A 9 20.22 -11.25 20.75
CA LEU A 9 19.43 -12.30 20.10
C LEU A 9 18.51 -13.01 21.10
N TRP A 10 19.00 -13.34 22.29
CA TRP A 10 18.19 -13.96 23.35
C TRP A 10 17.04 -13.07 23.82
N ARG A 11 17.28 -11.77 23.98
CA ARG A 11 16.22 -10.82 24.37
C ARG A 11 15.13 -10.73 23.30
N VAL A 12 15.52 -10.59 22.03
CA VAL A 12 14.56 -10.56 20.91
C VAL A 12 13.76 -11.86 20.84
N LEU A 13 14.43 -13.00 20.98
CA LEU A 13 13.79 -14.32 20.97
C LEU A 13 12.79 -14.46 22.13
N ALA A 14 13.19 -14.11 23.35
CA ALA A 14 12.33 -14.18 24.54
C ALA A 14 11.08 -13.29 24.39
N ILE A 15 11.23 -12.05 23.88
CA ILE A 15 10.12 -11.15 23.64
C ILE A 15 9.20 -11.70 22.55
N SER A 16 9.77 -12.23 21.46
CA SER A 16 8.98 -12.82 20.37
C SER A 16 8.17 -14.02 20.87
N ILE A 17 8.77 -14.90 21.68
CA ILE A 17 8.08 -16.04 22.32
C ILE A 17 6.97 -15.55 23.25
N ALA A 18 7.24 -14.54 24.08
CA ALA A 18 6.23 -13.98 24.98
C ALA A 18 5.05 -13.37 24.21
N ILE A 19 5.30 -12.65 23.10
CA ILE A 19 4.25 -12.10 22.23
C ILE A 19 3.44 -13.24 21.59
N VAL A 20 4.10 -14.24 21.01
CA VAL A 20 3.42 -15.38 20.39
C VAL A 20 2.58 -16.13 21.42
N PHE A 21 3.08 -16.33 22.63
CA PHE A 21 2.33 -17.00 23.70
C PHE A 21 1.12 -16.17 24.14
N ALA A 22 1.29 -14.86 24.38
CA ALA A 22 0.20 -13.97 24.80
C ALA A 22 -0.91 -13.84 23.74
N TYR A 23 -0.54 -13.91 22.46
CA TYR A 23 -1.46 -13.75 21.33
C TYR A 23 -1.77 -15.08 20.61
N ALA A 24 -1.40 -16.25 21.17
CA ALA A 24 -1.57 -17.54 20.51
C ALA A 24 -3.01 -17.78 20.02
N THR A 25 -4.00 -17.54 20.86
CA THR A 25 -5.41 -17.71 20.52
C THR A 25 -5.88 -16.70 19.44
N VAL A 26 -5.39 -15.46 19.50
CA VAL A 26 -5.69 -14.41 18.52
C VAL A 26 -5.09 -14.76 17.16
N LEU A 27 -3.84 -15.21 17.14
CA LEU A 27 -3.13 -15.59 15.92
C LEU A 27 -3.76 -16.81 15.25
N VAL A 28 -4.13 -17.84 16.04
CA VAL A 28 -4.82 -19.03 15.51
C VAL A 28 -6.16 -18.67 14.91
N LYS A 29 -6.99 -17.86 15.62
CA LYS A 29 -8.30 -17.42 15.11
C LYS A 29 -8.14 -16.55 13.86
N LEU A 30 -7.13 -15.67 13.83
CA LEU A 30 -6.85 -14.81 12.68
C LEU A 30 -6.41 -15.64 11.46
N GLY A 31 -5.48 -16.58 11.65
CA GLY A 31 -5.02 -17.49 10.58
C GLY A 31 -6.14 -18.36 10.03
N ASN A 32 -6.99 -18.91 10.92
CA ASN A 32 -8.16 -19.68 10.49
C ASN A 32 -9.16 -18.81 9.69
N GLN A 33 -9.36 -17.55 10.10
CA GLN A 33 -10.24 -16.65 9.35
C GLN A 33 -9.69 -16.32 7.98
N TRP A 34 -8.37 -16.09 7.84
CA TRP A 34 -7.74 -15.89 6.52
C TRP A 34 -7.86 -17.12 5.61
N TRP A 35 -7.95 -18.33 6.21
CA TRP A 35 -8.10 -19.57 5.46
C TRP A 35 -9.53 -19.80 5.01
N VAL A 36 -10.52 -19.53 5.87
CA VAL A 36 -11.93 -19.87 5.65
C VAL A 36 -12.70 -18.72 4.98
N ASP A 37 -12.42 -17.47 5.38
CA ASP A 37 -13.12 -16.29 4.88
C ASP A 37 -12.42 -15.76 3.61
N GLU A 38 -13.04 -16.02 2.48
CA GLU A 38 -12.53 -15.61 1.18
C GLU A 38 -12.34 -14.08 1.05
N ASN A 39 -13.07 -13.24 1.82
CA ASN A 39 -12.91 -11.79 1.79
C ASN A 39 -11.55 -11.34 2.34
N TYR A 40 -10.96 -12.16 3.22
CA TYR A 40 -9.69 -11.88 3.89
C TYR A 40 -8.56 -12.85 3.54
N SER A 41 -8.74 -13.71 2.52
CA SER A 41 -7.74 -14.69 2.07
C SER A 41 -6.39 -14.04 1.68
N HIS A 42 -6.39 -12.80 1.21
CA HIS A 42 -5.17 -12.03 0.96
C HIS A 42 -4.32 -11.83 2.23
N GLY A 43 -4.92 -11.93 3.42
CA GLY A 43 -4.24 -11.89 4.71
C GLY A 43 -3.15 -12.95 4.86
N LEU A 44 -3.33 -14.14 4.23
CA LEU A 44 -2.32 -15.20 4.21
C LEU A 44 -1.00 -14.77 3.55
N LEU A 45 -1.06 -13.89 2.55
CA LEU A 45 0.13 -13.43 1.82
C LEU A 45 0.86 -12.30 2.56
N ILE A 46 0.16 -11.54 3.40
CA ILE A 46 0.70 -10.34 4.05
C ILE A 46 1.94 -10.63 4.92
N PRO A 47 1.99 -11.67 5.76
CA PRO A 47 3.20 -11.99 6.52
C PRO A 47 4.43 -12.23 5.63
N PHE A 48 4.26 -12.90 4.49
CA PHE A 48 5.34 -13.14 3.53
C PHE A 48 5.81 -11.85 2.86
N ILE A 49 4.87 -10.98 2.45
CA ILE A 49 5.17 -9.67 1.87
C ILE A 49 5.93 -8.80 2.88
N ILE A 50 5.48 -8.77 4.15
CA ILE A 50 6.19 -8.06 5.22
C ILE A 50 7.58 -8.63 5.43
N GLY A 51 7.72 -9.95 5.50
CA GLY A 51 9.01 -10.63 5.61
C GLY A 51 9.96 -10.23 4.48
N PHE A 52 9.47 -10.20 3.25
CA PHE A 52 10.23 -9.75 2.09
C PHE A 52 10.61 -8.26 2.18
N ILE A 53 9.70 -7.38 2.61
CA ILE A 53 9.98 -5.96 2.81
C ILE A 53 11.08 -5.76 3.86
N LEU A 54 11.00 -6.46 4.99
CA LEU A 54 12.00 -6.38 6.05
C LEU A 54 13.36 -6.91 5.58
N TRP A 55 13.36 -8.03 4.86
CA TRP A 55 14.58 -8.60 4.29
C TRP A 55 15.21 -7.66 3.25
N ALA A 56 14.41 -7.10 2.34
CA ALA A 56 14.88 -6.17 1.31
C ALA A 56 15.41 -4.84 1.87
N ARG A 57 14.99 -4.47 3.09
CA ARG A 57 15.44 -3.25 3.78
C ARG A 57 16.34 -3.50 4.99
N ARG A 58 16.81 -4.72 5.19
CA ARG A 58 17.59 -5.10 6.39
C ARG A 58 18.79 -4.18 6.62
N ASP A 59 19.52 -3.78 5.56
CA ASP A 59 20.71 -2.95 5.68
C ASP A 59 20.35 -1.54 6.15
N ARG A 60 19.26 -0.98 5.65
CA ARG A 60 18.74 0.32 6.08
C ARG A 60 18.17 0.28 7.50
N LEU A 61 17.49 -0.81 7.87
CA LEU A 61 16.97 -0.99 9.22
C LEU A 61 18.11 -1.14 10.23
N ALA A 62 19.20 -1.81 9.83
CA ALA A 62 20.38 -2.00 10.68
C ALA A 62 21.22 -0.71 10.82
N SER A 63 21.23 0.17 9.81
CA SER A 63 21.98 1.43 9.82
C SER A 63 21.27 2.57 10.56
N GLU A 64 19.96 2.44 10.84
CA GLU A 64 19.24 3.47 11.58
C GLU A 64 19.72 3.57 13.03
N PRO A 65 20.09 4.76 13.49
CA PRO A 65 20.56 4.95 14.86
C PRO A 65 19.39 4.68 15.84
N SER A 66 19.58 3.73 16.71
CA SER A 66 18.62 3.43 17.77
C SER A 66 18.49 4.63 18.72
N ARG A 67 17.27 5.14 18.86
CA ARG A 67 16.90 6.16 19.84
C ARG A 67 15.72 5.67 20.66
N PRO A 68 15.94 4.75 21.62
CA PRO A 68 14.90 4.17 22.43
C PRO A 68 14.05 5.23 23.11
N SER A 69 12.75 5.01 23.14
CA SER A 69 11.81 5.83 23.88
C SER A 69 11.03 4.95 24.85
N VAL A 70 11.65 4.71 26.01
CA VAL A 70 11.15 3.77 27.02
C VAL A 70 9.77 4.19 27.52
N LEU A 71 9.57 5.49 27.82
CA LEU A 71 8.30 5.99 28.34
C LEU A 71 7.17 5.88 27.29
N LEU A 72 7.40 6.38 26.07
CA LEU A 72 6.39 6.33 25.02
C LEU A 72 6.12 4.88 24.57
N GLY A 73 7.18 4.10 24.31
CA GLY A 73 7.05 2.70 23.91
C GLY A 73 6.39 1.87 25.01
N GLY A 74 6.76 2.08 26.28
CA GLY A 74 6.15 1.41 27.42
C GLY A 74 4.66 1.75 27.57
N ALA A 75 4.29 3.03 27.42
CA ALA A 75 2.89 3.46 27.44
C ALA A 75 2.06 2.81 26.33
N VAL A 76 2.60 2.72 25.10
CA VAL A 76 1.93 2.04 23.97
C VAL A 76 1.79 0.55 24.22
N VAL A 77 2.82 -0.12 24.76
CA VAL A 77 2.76 -1.55 25.13
C VAL A 77 1.70 -1.79 26.20
N LEU A 78 1.67 -0.99 27.27
CA LEU A 78 0.65 -1.11 28.33
C LEU A 78 -0.76 -0.88 27.78
N PHE A 79 -0.94 0.12 26.92
CA PHE A 79 -2.21 0.37 26.25
C PHE A 79 -2.63 -0.80 25.36
N ALA A 80 -1.69 -1.40 24.61
CA ALA A 80 -1.95 -2.57 23.78
C ALA A 80 -2.38 -3.78 24.63
N LEU A 81 -1.71 -4.05 25.75
CA LEU A 81 -2.09 -5.14 26.67
C LEU A 81 -3.45 -4.87 27.33
N PHE A 82 -3.73 -3.63 27.67
CA PHE A 82 -5.05 -3.23 28.19
C PHE A 82 -6.15 -3.43 27.13
N ALA A 83 -5.88 -3.07 25.87
CA ALA A 83 -6.79 -3.31 24.75
C ALA A 83 -7.00 -4.81 24.50
N LEU A 84 -5.95 -5.63 24.64
CA LEU A 84 -6.08 -7.09 24.56
C LEU A 84 -7.00 -7.62 25.66
N TRP A 85 -6.80 -7.14 26.90
CA TRP A 85 -7.62 -7.55 28.05
C TRP A 85 -9.08 -7.17 27.86
N ILE A 86 -9.39 -5.90 27.48
CA ILE A 86 -10.76 -5.46 27.18
C ILE A 86 -11.36 -6.25 26.02
N GLY A 87 -10.63 -6.43 24.92
CA GLY A 87 -11.11 -7.20 23.77
C GLY A 87 -11.38 -8.67 24.12
N THR A 88 -10.62 -9.24 25.05
CA THR A 88 -10.84 -10.60 25.53
C THR A 88 -12.05 -10.68 26.46
N ALA A 89 -12.19 -9.75 27.40
CA ALA A 89 -13.32 -9.65 28.30
C ALA A 89 -14.65 -9.39 27.56
N GLY A 90 -14.62 -8.56 26.51
CA GLY A 90 -15.76 -8.26 25.65
C GLY A 90 -15.99 -9.25 24.51
N ALA A 91 -15.18 -10.30 24.39
CA ALA A 91 -15.18 -11.25 23.27
C ALA A 91 -15.11 -10.58 21.88
N GLU A 92 -14.47 -9.39 21.81
CA GLU A 92 -14.39 -8.57 20.60
C GLU A 92 -13.07 -8.81 19.88
N LEU A 93 -13.13 -9.49 18.72
CA LEU A 93 -11.95 -9.98 18.00
C LEU A 93 -11.16 -8.86 17.31
N TYR A 94 -11.80 -7.78 16.89
CA TYR A 94 -11.14 -6.67 16.19
C TYR A 94 -10.19 -5.93 17.12
N THR A 95 -10.63 -5.59 18.34
CA THR A 95 -9.83 -4.96 19.37
C THR A 95 -8.63 -5.83 19.76
N GLN A 96 -8.84 -7.16 19.93
CA GLN A 96 -7.75 -8.10 20.18
C GLN A 96 -6.67 -8.06 19.09
N ARG A 97 -7.07 -7.99 17.82
CA ARG A 97 -6.15 -7.97 16.66
C ARG A 97 -5.43 -6.64 16.50
N ILE A 98 -6.15 -5.52 16.68
CA ILE A 98 -5.53 -4.18 16.67
C ILE A 98 -4.50 -4.06 17.80
N SER A 99 -4.79 -4.62 18.97
CA SER A 99 -3.84 -4.60 20.09
C SER A 99 -2.51 -5.29 19.75
N LEU A 100 -2.51 -6.33 18.91
CA LEU A 100 -1.28 -6.96 18.42
C LEU A 100 -0.42 -5.98 17.62
N VAL A 101 -1.04 -5.22 16.69
CA VAL A 101 -0.31 -4.23 15.88
C VAL A 101 0.23 -3.12 16.77
N LEU A 102 -0.55 -2.67 17.76
CA LEU A 102 -0.10 -1.68 18.74
C LEU A 102 1.04 -2.21 19.61
N LEU A 103 0.98 -3.47 20.04
CA LEU A 103 2.05 -4.10 20.82
C LEU A 103 3.35 -4.16 20.03
N LEU A 104 3.30 -4.56 18.75
CA LEU A 104 4.46 -4.60 17.87
C LEU A 104 5.04 -3.19 17.67
N ALA A 105 4.18 -2.19 17.41
CA ALA A 105 4.60 -0.80 17.27
C ALA A 105 5.22 -0.26 18.57
N GLY A 106 4.59 -0.51 19.72
CA GLY A 106 5.09 -0.12 21.04
C GLY A 106 6.44 -0.76 21.36
N THR A 107 6.62 -2.04 21.04
CA THR A 107 7.87 -2.77 21.20
C THR A 107 8.99 -2.15 20.32
N VAL A 108 8.68 -1.81 19.08
CA VAL A 108 9.63 -1.12 18.20
C VAL A 108 10.01 0.25 18.75
N ILE A 109 9.05 1.05 19.22
CA ILE A 109 9.30 2.36 19.83
C ILE A 109 10.17 2.22 21.09
N TYR A 110 9.87 1.24 21.91
CA TYR A 110 10.56 0.99 23.19
C TYR A 110 12.06 0.72 23.00
N PHE A 111 12.40 -0.18 22.04
CA PHE A 111 13.79 -0.61 21.83
C PHE A 111 14.57 0.22 20.81
N TRP A 112 13.92 0.69 19.76
CA TRP A 112 14.58 1.38 18.62
C TRP A 112 14.08 2.81 18.40
N GLY A 113 12.92 3.15 18.94
CA GLY A 113 12.36 4.50 18.84
C GLY A 113 11.46 4.74 17.64
N VAL A 114 10.85 5.92 17.62
CA VAL A 114 9.84 6.34 16.62
C VAL A 114 10.39 6.40 15.19
N ARG A 115 11.71 6.63 15.03
CA ARG A 115 12.31 6.70 13.67
C ARG A 115 12.22 5.36 12.95
N LEU A 116 12.55 4.26 13.64
CA LEU A 116 12.44 2.93 13.05
C LEU A 116 10.97 2.59 12.75
N LEU A 117 10.03 2.94 13.64
CA LEU A 117 8.61 2.74 13.38
C LEU A 117 8.15 3.44 12.10
N ARG A 118 8.66 4.64 11.79
CA ARG A 118 8.32 5.34 10.54
C ARG A 118 8.73 4.56 9.30
N LEU A 119 9.83 3.82 9.34
CA LEU A 119 10.25 2.93 8.24
C LEU A 119 9.35 1.69 8.13
N LEU A 120 8.72 1.30 9.24
CA LEU A 120 7.82 0.15 9.35
C LEU A 120 6.35 0.52 9.17
N LEU A 121 6.01 1.78 8.83
CA LEU A 121 4.61 2.20 8.67
C LEU A 121 3.87 1.40 7.58
N VAL A 122 4.53 1.07 6.46
CA VAL A 122 3.90 0.27 5.41
C VAL A 122 3.70 -1.18 5.85
N PRO A 123 4.68 -1.90 6.42
CA PRO A 123 4.44 -3.18 7.08
C PRO A 123 3.31 -3.15 8.12
N ALA A 124 3.29 -2.13 8.99
CA ALA A 124 2.22 -1.98 9.99
C ALA A 124 0.84 -1.73 9.34
N GLY A 125 0.79 -0.91 8.29
CA GLY A 125 -0.41 -0.68 7.49
C GLY A 125 -0.92 -1.94 6.79
N LEU A 126 -0.02 -2.77 6.25
CA LEU A 126 -0.38 -4.07 5.68
C LEU A 126 -0.94 -5.03 6.73
N LEU A 127 -0.39 -5.04 7.95
CA LEU A 127 -0.97 -5.82 9.05
C LEU A 127 -2.39 -5.33 9.39
N LEU A 128 -2.63 -4.02 9.40
CA LEU A 128 -3.98 -3.47 9.62
C LEU A 128 -4.95 -3.89 8.53
N LEU A 129 -4.52 -3.92 7.26
CA LEU A 129 -5.35 -4.38 6.13
C LEU A 129 -5.63 -5.90 6.20
N ALA A 130 -4.77 -6.69 6.86
CA ALA A 130 -4.98 -8.11 7.08
C ALA A 130 -6.01 -8.40 8.19
N ILE A 131 -6.34 -7.41 9.02
CA ILE A 131 -7.29 -7.58 10.12
C ILE A 131 -8.72 -7.44 9.61
N PRO A 132 -9.54 -8.50 9.73
CA PRO A 132 -10.96 -8.42 9.40
C PRO A 132 -11.68 -7.35 10.21
N ILE A 133 -12.35 -6.44 9.51
CA ILE A 133 -13.17 -5.40 10.14
C ILE A 133 -14.45 -5.99 10.73
N PRO A 134 -15.04 -5.37 11.77
CA PRO A 134 -16.30 -5.83 12.36
C PRO A 134 -17.41 -5.93 11.32
N SER A 135 -18.24 -6.99 11.38
CA SER A 135 -19.31 -7.26 10.41
C SER A 135 -20.30 -6.09 10.26
N ILE A 136 -20.58 -5.36 11.34
CA ILE A 136 -21.45 -4.18 11.31
C ILE A 136 -20.87 -3.10 10.39
N LEU A 137 -19.56 -2.83 10.49
CA LEU A 137 -18.87 -1.84 9.65
C LEU A 137 -18.72 -2.37 8.22
N PHE A 138 -18.38 -3.65 8.08
CA PHE A 138 -18.30 -4.33 6.80
C PHE A 138 -19.62 -4.19 6.02
N ASN A 139 -20.76 -4.51 6.63
CA ASN A 139 -22.07 -4.44 5.98
C ASN A 139 -22.50 -3.01 5.64
N LYS A 140 -22.13 -2.01 6.47
CA LYS A 140 -22.35 -0.59 6.15
C LYS A 140 -21.63 -0.14 4.88
N ILE A 141 -20.51 -0.75 4.53
CA ILE A 141 -19.75 -0.47 3.31
C ILE A 141 -20.24 -1.37 2.17
N ALA A 142 -20.46 -2.66 2.45
CA ALA A 142 -20.87 -3.66 1.46
C ALA A 142 -22.20 -3.33 0.80
N PHE A 143 -23.22 -3.00 1.59
CA PHE A 143 -24.58 -2.84 1.09
C PHE A 143 -24.73 -1.71 0.07
N PRO A 144 -24.21 -0.48 0.29
CA PRO A 144 -24.23 0.55 -0.75
C PRO A 144 -23.50 0.14 -2.04
N LEU A 145 -22.38 -0.61 -1.93
CA LEU A 145 -21.64 -1.10 -3.09
C LEU A 145 -22.44 -2.17 -3.87
N GLN A 146 -23.16 -3.07 -3.17
CA GLN A 146 -24.07 -4.01 -3.79
C GLN A 146 -25.19 -3.29 -4.56
N LEU A 147 -25.83 -2.30 -3.94
CA LEU A 147 -26.86 -1.47 -4.59
C LEU A 147 -26.31 -0.72 -5.80
N PHE A 148 -25.10 -0.22 -5.74
CA PHE A 148 -24.46 0.44 -6.88
C PHE A 148 -24.16 -0.55 -8.00
N ALA A 149 -23.56 -1.69 -7.68
CA ALA A 149 -23.26 -2.76 -8.65
C ALA A 149 -24.54 -3.27 -9.35
N SER A 150 -25.63 -3.48 -8.59
CA SER A 150 -26.91 -3.89 -9.17
C SER A 150 -27.51 -2.85 -10.11
N ARG A 151 -27.35 -1.54 -9.80
CA ARG A 151 -27.77 -0.45 -10.71
C ARG A 151 -26.99 -0.46 -12.03
N CYS A 152 -25.67 -0.58 -11.94
CA CYS A 152 -24.80 -0.64 -13.11
C CYS A 152 -25.12 -1.87 -13.97
N ALA A 153 -25.37 -3.03 -13.34
CA ALA A 153 -25.73 -4.26 -14.03
C ALA A 153 -27.03 -4.12 -14.80
N VAL A 154 -28.09 -3.61 -14.15
CA VAL A 154 -29.40 -3.38 -14.80
C VAL A 154 -29.26 -2.38 -15.95
N TRP A 155 -28.53 -1.27 -15.74
CA TRP A 155 -28.28 -0.30 -16.79
C TRP A 155 -27.58 -0.93 -18.01
N SER A 156 -26.52 -1.73 -17.77
CA SER A 156 -25.77 -2.42 -18.83
C SER A 156 -26.64 -3.45 -19.57
N MET A 157 -27.48 -4.21 -18.86
CA MET A 157 -28.39 -5.18 -19.47
C MET A 157 -29.52 -4.50 -20.26
N SER A 158 -30.03 -3.37 -19.76
CA SER A 158 -31.02 -2.56 -20.48
C SER A 158 -30.49 -1.99 -21.80
N LEU A 159 -29.19 -1.67 -21.89
CA LEU A 159 -28.54 -1.26 -23.14
C LEU A 159 -28.49 -2.38 -24.20
N LEU A 160 -28.62 -3.63 -23.76
CA LEU A 160 -28.66 -4.82 -24.63
C LEU A 160 -30.08 -5.35 -24.83
N ASP A 161 -31.10 -4.53 -24.53
CA ASP A 161 -32.53 -4.87 -24.61
C ASP A 161 -32.92 -6.13 -23.79
N ILE A 162 -32.16 -6.45 -22.74
CA ILE A 162 -32.46 -7.58 -21.85
C ILE A 162 -33.52 -7.13 -20.83
N PRO A 163 -34.68 -7.83 -20.76
CA PRO A 163 -35.75 -7.50 -19.81
C PRO A 163 -35.31 -7.84 -18.39
N VAL A 164 -35.08 -6.82 -17.58
CA VAL A 164 -34.62 -6.95 -16.19
C VAL A 164 -35.41 -6.06 -15.25
N LEU A 165 -35.67 -6.53 -14.06
CA LEU A 165 -36.28 -5.77 -12.98
C LEU A 165 -35.38 -5.81 -11.76
N ARG A 166 -35.10 -4.66 -11.14
CA ARG A 166 -34.25 -4.56 -9.95
C ARG A 166 -35.12 -4.30 -8.71
N GLN A 167 -34.92 -5.11 -7.69
CA GLN A 167 -35.49 -4.94 -6.35
C GLN A 167 -34.37 -4.91 -5.32
N GLY A 168 -33.88 -3.71 -4.99
CA GLY A 168 -32.75 -3.55 -4.10
C GLY A 168 -31.43 -4.07 -4.71
N ASN A 169 -30.84 -5.09 -4.11
CA ASN A 169 -29.67 -5.83 -4.61
C ASN A 169 -30.02 -7.11 -5.38
N VAL A 170 -31.33 -7.41 -5.56
CA VAL A 170 -31.81 -8.53 -6.35
C VAL A 170 -32.17 -8.04 -7.75
N ILE A 171 -31.72 -8.76 -8.77
CA ILE A 171 -32.03 -8.53 -10.18
C ILE A 171 -32.87 -9.72 -10.67
N GLU A 172 -34.08 -9.46 -11.06
CA GLU A 172 -34.95 -10.45 -11.73
C GLU A 172 -34.71 -10.29 -13.23
N LEU A 173 -34.33 -11.35 -13.91
CA LEU A 173 -34.11 -11.40 -15.34
C LEU A 173 -34.90 -12.58 -15.96
N LEU A 174 -35.30 -12.40 -17.22
CA LEU A 174 -35.93 -13.46 -18.00
C LEU A 174 -34.87 -14.09 -18.91
N PRO A 175 -34.45 -15.36 -18.67
CA PRO A 175 -33.53 -16.04 -19.58
C PRO A 175 -34.17 -16.25 -20.96
N LEU A 176 -33.36 -16.23 -22.01
CA LEU A 176 -33.81 -16.41 -23.38
C LEU A 176 -34.52 -17.78 -23.54
N GLY A 177 -35.76 -17.76 -24.01
CA GLY A 177 -36.57 -18.97 -24.18
C GLY A 177 -37.20 -19.51 -22.89
N ALA A 178 -37.00 -18.90 -21.73
CA ALA A 178 -37.65 -19.29 -20.49
C ALA A 178 -39.01 -18.61 -20.34
N LYS A 179 -39.95 -19.29 -19.65
CA LYS A 179 -41.28 -18.75 -19.30
C LYS A 179 -41.28 -18.08 -17.93
N GLU A 180 -40.28 -18.34 -17.12
CA GLU A 180 -40.20 -17.87 -15.73
C GLU A 180 -38.99 -16.95 -15.56
N THR A 181 -39.15 -15.91 -14.75
CA THR A 181 -38.06 -15.06 -14.33
C THR A 181 -37.15 -15.75 -13.33
N LYS A 182 -35.87 -15.51 -13.42
CA LYS A 182 -34.88 -15.98 -12.44
C LYS A 182 -34.35 -14.77 -11.64
N LYS A 183 -34.13 -15.03 -10.35
CA LYS A 183 -33.59 -14.04 -9.41
C LYS A 183 -32.08 -14.22 -9.35
N LEU A 184 -31.35 -13.15 -9.65
CA LEU A 184 -29.92 -13.02 -9.49
C LEU A 184 -29.68 -12.11 -8.28
N GLU A 185 -29.28 -12.68 -7.17
CA GLU A 185 -28.96 -11.89 -5.99
C GLU A 185 -27.51 -11.43 -6.04
N VAL A 186 -27.29 -10.12 -5.89
CA VAL A 186 -25.94 -9.55 -5.73
C VAL A 186 -25.53 -9.77 -4.28
N VAL A 187 -25.04 -10.99 -3.98
CA VAL A 187 -24.58 -11.42 -2.67
C VAL A 187 -23.26 -10.77 -2.28
N GLU A 188 -22.79 -10.99 -1.05
CA GLU A 188 -21.52 -10.46 -0.53
C GLU A 188 -20.33 -10.75 -1.45
N ALA A 189 -20.28 -11.95 -2.06
CA ALA A 189 -19.24 -12.31 -3.04
C ALA A 189 -19.24 -11.39 -4.28
N CYS A 190 -20.39 -10.82 -4.64
CA CYS A 190 -20.57 -9.87 -5.75
C CYS A 190 -20.61 -8.41 -5.27
N SER A 191 -20.46 -8.14 -3.97
CA SER A 191 -20.44 -6.77 -3.42
C SER A 191 -19.20 -5.97 -3.84
N GLY A 192 -18.16 -6.65 -4.31
CA GLY A 192 -16.88 -6.05 -4.67
C GLY A 192 -15.97 -5.74 -3.48
N ILE A 193 -16.40 -6.00 -2.24
CA ILE A 193 -15.55 -5.74 -1.07
C ILE A 193 -14.33 -6.65 -1.06
N ARG A 194 -14.46 -7.93 -1.42
CA ARG A 194 -13.32 -8.83 -1.57
C ARG A 194 -12.31 -8.26 -2.56
N SER A 195 -12.77 -7.84 -3.72
CA SER A 195 -11.93 -7.21 -4.75
C SER A 195 -11.33 -5.90 -4.27
N LEU A 196 -12.10 -5.10 -3.53
CA LEU A 196 -11.64 -3.84 -2.96
C LEU A 196 -10.51 -4.06 -1.95
N MET A 197 -10.68 -4.94 -0.95
CA MET A 197 -9.67 -5.20 0.08
C MET A 197 -8.37 -5.75 -0.54
N THR A 198 -8.50 -6.71 -1.45
CA THR A 198 -7.35 -7.28 -2.16
C THR A 198 -6.66 -6.23 -3.03
N LEU A 199 -7.43 -5.41 -3.78
CA LEU A 199 -6.86 -4.40 -4.68
C LEU A 199 -6.22 -3.24 -3.91
N VAL A 200 -6.80 -2.81 -2.78
CA VAL A 200 -6.17 -1.80 -1.90
C VAL A 200 -4.86 -2.32 -1.33
N THR A 201 -4.84 -3.57 -0.86
CA THR A 201 -3.60 -4.20 -0.38
C THR A 201 -2.54 -4.26 -1.49
N LEU A 202 -2.93 -4.69 -2.70
CA LEU A 202 -2.05 -4.73 -3.86
C LEU A 202 -1.57 -3.33 -4.25
N ALA A 203 -2.44 -2.31 -4.20
CA ALA A 203 -2.09 -0.92 -4.49
C ALA A 203 -1.06 -0.36 -3.51
N VAL A 204 -1.20 -0.68 -2.21
CA VAL A 204 -0.20 -0.30 -1.18
C VAL A 204 1.14 -0.97 -1.46
N VAL A 205 1.13 -2.27 -1.77
CA VAL A 205 2.35 -3.03 -2.11
C VAL A 205 2.98 -2.48 -3.39
N PHE A 206 2.19 -2.27 -4.44
CA PHE A 206 2.65 -1.71 -5.72
C PHE A 206 3.24 -0.30 -5.54
N ALA A 207 2.53 0.59 -4.86
CA ALA A 207 3.01 1.95 -4.56
C ALA A 207 4.32 1.92 -3.78
N TYR A 208 4.44 1.00 -2.80
CA TYR A 208 5.65 0.85 -2.00
C TYR A 208 6.86 0.38 -2.80
N PHE A 209 6.70 -0.64 -3.67
CA PHE A 209 7.81 -1.18 -4.47
C PHE A 209 8.20 -0.27 -5.64
N THR A 210 7.25 0.48 -6.17
CA THR A 210 7.50 1.46 -7.24
C THR A 210 7.84 2.85 -6.72
N TYR A 211 7.87 3.06 -5.39
CA TYR A 211 8.29 4.34 -4.79
C TYR A 211 9.77 4.57 -5.08
N PRO A 212 10.13 5.70 -5.74
CA PRO A 212 11.53 5.98 -6.06
C PRO A 212 12.32 6.22 -4.79
N ARG A 213 13.31 5.40 -4.55
CA ARG A 213 14.20 5.46 -3.38
C ARG A 213 15.33 6.47 -3.64
N GLN A 214 15.00 7.75 -3.75
CA GLN A 214 16.04 8.77 -3.83
C GLN A 214 16.38 9.26 -2.42
N GLU A 215 17.62 9.04 -2.03
CA GLU A 215 18.16 9.68 -0.84
C GLU A 215 18.19 11.19 -1.06
N PRO A 216 17.73 11.98 -0.08
CA PRO A 216 17.83 13.42 -0.17
C PRO A 216 19.32 13.80 -0.25
N PRO A 217 19.70 14.86 -0.99
CA PRO A 217 21.05 15.39 -0.97
C PRO A 217 21.47 15.67 0.47
N GLU A 218 22.70 15.29 0.82
CA GLU A 218 23.27 15.56 2.14
C GLU A 218 23.15 17.05 2.45
N GLY A 219 22.66 17.39 3.64
CA GLY A 219 22.52 18.77 4.09
C GLY A 219 21.13 19.39 3.95
N THR A 220 20.15 18.76 3.29
CA THR A 220 18.81 19.33 3.17
C THR A 220 17.99 19.08 4.44
N LYS A 221 17.89 20.05 5.33
CA LYS A 221 16.96 20.03 6.46
C LYS A 221 15.51 20.08 5.92
N ARG A 222 14.86 18.95 5.79
CA ARG A 222 13.43 18.91 5.43
C ARG A 222 12.61 19.19 6.68
N GLY A 223 11.74 20.18 6.61
CA GLY A 223 10.72 20.41 7.63
C GLY A 223 9.82 19.17 7.83
N PRO A 224 9.14 19.04 8.96
CA PRO A 224 8.35 17.84 9.32
C PRO A 224 7.25 17.48 8.31
N LEU A 225 6.79 18.43 7.50
CA LEU A 225 5.71 18.28 6.51
C LEU A 225 6.22 18.31 5.05
N ALA A 226 7.54 18.31 4.82
CA ALA A 226 8.12 18.40 3.47
C ALA A 226 7.73 17.21 2.58
N TRP A 227 7.43 16.05 3.17
CA TRP A 227 6.97 14.85 2.46
C TRP A 227 5.60 15.05 1.79
N LEU A 228 4.71 15.90 2.35
CA LEU A 228 3.41 16.25 1.74
C LEU A 228 3.56 17.02 0.42
N LYS A 229 4.69 17.71 0.22
CA LYS A 229 4.99 18.43 -1.03
C LYS A 229 5.70 17.55 -2.06
N SER A 230 6.02 16.30 -1.72
CA SER A 230 6.69 15.38 -2.62
C SER A 230 5.71 14.82 -3.65
N TYR A 231 6.07 14.88 -4.94
CA TYR A 231 5.33 14.20 -6.01
C TYR A 231 5.15 12.71 -5.71
N ASP A 232 6.20 12.05 -5.23
CA ASP A 232 6.20 10.61 -4.96
C ASP A 232 5.19 10.20 -3.87
N PHE A 233 4.95 11.09 -2.90
CA PHE A 233 3.90 10.87 -1.90
C PHE A 233 2.51 10.91 -2.55
N TRP A 234 2.22 11.95 -3.33
CA TRP A 234 0.94 12.10 -4.00
C TRP A 234 0.71 11.00 -5.05
N ARG A 235 1.75 10.62 -5.80
CA ARG A 235 1.71 9.48 -6.69
C ARG A 235 1.29 8.19 -5.97
N SER A 236 1.94 7.87 -4.85
CA SER A 236 1.61 6.68 -4.05
C SER A 236 0.19 6.75 -3.49
N THR A 237 -0.20 7.92 -3.00
CA THR A 237 -1.55 8.16 -2.49
C THR A 237 -2.60 8.00 -3.59
N LEU A 238 -2.37 8.56 -4.77
CA LEU A 238 -3.29 8.45 -5.92
C LEU A 238 -3.41 7.00 -6.42
N ILE A 239 -2.32 6.22 -6.43
CA ILE A 239 -2.37 4.79 -6.77
C ILE A 239 -3.27 4.04 -5.79
N VAL A 240 -3.13 4.29 -4.49
CA VAL A 240 -3.97 3.64 -3.48
C VAL A 240 -5.42 4.09 -3.57
N LEU A 241 -5.67 5.38 -3.78
CA LEU A 241 -7.03 5.91 -3.97
C LEU A 241 -7.69 5.40 -5.25
N ALA A 242 -6.92 5.20 -6.33
CA ALA A 242 -7.42 4.65 -7.60
C ALA A 242 -7.92 3.19 -7.44
N ALA A 243 -7.44 2.45 -6.45
CA ALA A 243 -7.93 1.11 -6.18
C ALA A 243 -9.44 1.08 -5.91
N LEU A 244 -10.00 2.11 -5.26
CA LEU A 244 -11.43 2.20 -4.95
C LEU A 244 -12.30 2.28 -6.23
N PRO A 245 -12.15 3.27 -7.13
CA PRO A 245 -12.95 3.33 -8.34
C PRO A 245 -12.69 2.13 -9.29
N ILE A 246 -11.46 1.61 -9.35
CA ILE A 246 -11.14 0.42 -10.14
C ILE A 246 -11.90 -0.80 -9.61
N ALA A 247 -11.90 -1.04 -8.29
CA ALA A 247 -12.64 -2.15 -7.69
C ALA A 247 -14.14 -2.05 -7.94
N ILE A 248 -14.71 -0.84 -7.82
CA ILE A 248 -16.14 -0.60 -8.09
C ILE A 248 -16.47 -0.86 -9.55
N LEU A 249 -15.67 -0.33 -10.48
CA LEU A 249 -15.89 -0.49 -11.92
C LEU A 249 -15.77 -1.95 -12.36
N THR A 250 -14.71 -2.63 -11.94
CA THR A 250 -14.47 -4.03 -12.30
C THR A 250 -15.54 -4.95 -11.69
N ASN A 251 -16.01 -4.66 -10.48
CA ASN A 251 -17.11 -5.40 -9.89
C ASN A 251 -18.44 -5.15 -10.62
N ALA A 252 -18.75 -3.92 -10.98
CA ALA A 252 -19.94 -3.61 -11.79
C ALA A 252 -19.90 -4.36 -13.14
N LEU A 253 -18.73 -4.39 -13.79
CA LEU A 253 -18.53 -5.16 -15.02
C LEU A 253 -18.74 -6.66 -14.81
N ARG A 254 -18.28 -7.21 -13.69
CA ARG A 254 -18.52 -8.62 -13.33
C ARG A 254 -20.01 -8.94 -13.21
N VAL A 255 -20.73 -8.14 -12.41
CA VAL A 255 -22.18 -8.37 -12.19
C VAL A 255 -22.96 -8.22 -13.49
N SER A 256 -22.62 -7.21 -14.32
CA SER A 256 -23.22 -7.01 -15.64
C SER A 256 -22.96 -8.21 -16.56
N GLY A 257 -21.70 -8.66 -16.63
CA GLY A 257 -21.30 -9.81 -17.44
C GLY A 257 -21.99 -11.11 -17.01
N THR A 258 -22.10 -11.35 -15.70
CA THR A 258 -22.83 -12.50 -15.15
C THR A 258 -24.31 -12.45 -15.52
N GLY A 259 -24.94 -11.26 -15.45
CA GLY A 259 -26.34 -11.07 -15.83
C GLY A 259 -26.60 -11.32 -17.32
N VAL A 260 -25.72 -10.79 -18.19
CA VAL A 260 -25.79 -11.02 -19.64
C VAL A 260 -25.64 -12.52 -19.95
N LEU A 261 -24.67 -13.16 -19.31
CA LEU A 261 -24.43 -14.60 -19.49
C LEU A 261 -25.61 -15.44 -19.04
N ALA A 262 -26.22 -15.09 -17.88
CA ALA A 262 -27.41 -15.75 -17.37
C ALA A 262 -28.62 -15.61 -18.31
N HIS A 263 -28.74 -14.48 -19.02
CA HIS A 263 -29.81 -14.28 -20.00
C HIS A 263 -29.67 -15.20 -21.22
N TYR A 264 -28.45 -15.27 -21.82
CA TYR A 264 -28.24 -16.02 -23.07
C TYR A 264 -28.01 -17.50 -22.88
N TYR A 265 -27.34 -17.92 -21.79
CA TYR A 265 -26.90 -19.30 -21.57
C TYR A 265 -27.53 -19.98 -20.36
N GLY A 266 -28.37 -19.24 -19.62
CA GLY A 266 -29.03 -19.72 -18.42
C GLY A 266 -28.20 -19.53 -17.13
N PRO A 267 -28.89 -19.50 -15.98
CA PRO A 267 -28.26 -19.21 -14.69
C PRO A 267 -27.28 -20.29 -14.24
N GLU A 268 -27.49 -21.56 -14.58
CA GLU A 268 -26.61 -22.67 -14.17
C GLU A 268 -25.19 -22.54 -14.73
N ILE A 269 -25.07 -22.03 -15.96
CA ILE A 269 -23.76 -21.75 -16.60
C ILE A 269 -23.15 -20.49 -15.99
N ALA A 270 -23.96 -19.47 -15.73
CA ALA A 270 -23.50 -18.21 -15.14
C ALA A 270 -22.97 -18.39 -13.70
N ASP A 271 -23.63 -19.23 -12.89
CA ASP A 271 -23.26 -19.48 -11.49
C ASP A 271 -22.15 -20.54 -11.32
N GLY A 272 -21.91 -21.36 -12.33
CA GLY A 272 -20.88 -22.40 -12.30
C GLY A 272 -19.48 -21.94 -12.64
N PHE A 273 -18.90 -22.55 -13.68
CA PHE A 273 -17.52 -22.29 -14.13
C PHE A 273 -17.25 -20.81 -14.41
N PHE A 274 -18.19 -20.12 -15.06
CA PHE A 274 -18.01 -18.71 -15.41
C PHE A 274 -17.98 -17.77 -14.20
N HIS A 275 -18.66 -18.10 -13.11
CA HIS A 275 -18.57 -17.30 -11.87
C HIS A 275 -17.14 -17.31 -11.30
N SER A 276 -16.52 -18.47 -11.20
CA SER A 276 -15.13 -18.60 -10.74
C SER A 276 -14.14 -18.01 -11.74
N PHE A 277 -14.32 -18.28 -13.03
CA PHE A 277 -13.46 -17.79 -14.11
C PHE A 277 -13.52 -16.27 -14.24
N SER A 278 -14.70 -15.66 -14.20
CA SER A 278 -14.87 -14.21 -14.26
C SER A 278 -14.14 -13.49 -13.11
N GLY A 279 -14.09 -14.12 -11.93
CA GLY A 279 -13.32 -13.62 -10.80
C GLY A 279 -11.84 -13.43 -11.16
N TRP A 280 -11.20 -14.43 -11.74
CA TRP A 280 -9.80 -14.34 -12.17
C TRP A 280 -9.57 -13.28 -13.24
N VAL A 281 -10.41 -13.27 -14.28
CA VAL A 281 -10.31 -12.27 -15.36
C VAL A 281 -10.42 -10.87 -14.82
N ILE A 282 -11.35 -10.62 -13.91
CA ILE A 282 -11.56 -9.29 -13.30
C ILE A 282 -10.38 -8.84 -12.45
N TYR A 283 -9.75 -9.76 -11.70
CA TYR A 283 -8.54 -9.42 -10.97
C TYR A 283 -7.38 -9.03 -11.91
N ILE A 284 -7.22 -9.73 -13.04
CA ILE A 284 -6.22 -9.36 -14.05
C ILE A 284 -6.52 -7.98 -14.62
N VAL A 285 -7.77 -7.71 -14.99
CA VAL A 285 -8.18 -6.38 -15.52
C VAL A 285 -7.94 -5.29 -14.47
N ALA A 286 -8.34 -5.52 -13.21
CA ALA A 286 -8.12 -4.55 -12.13
C ALA A 286 -6.63 -4.28 -11.90
N PHE A 287 -5.79 -5.31 -11.95
CA PHE A 287 -4.34 -5.17 -11.85
C PHE A 287 -3.76 -4.36 -13.00
N LEU A 288 -4.16 -4.65 -14.24
CA LEU A 288 -3.72 -3.92 -15.42
C LEU A 288 -4.15 -2.44 -15.37
N MET A 289 -5.37 -2.16 -14.91
CA MET A 289 -5.83 -0.78 -14.69
C MET A 289 -5.01 -0.07 -13.63
N LEU A 290 -4.70 -0.73 -12.51
CA LEU A 290 -3.87 -0.16 -11.45
C LEU A 290 -2.44 0.13 -11.93
N PHE A 291 -1.87 -0.81 -12.70
CA PHE A 291 -0.58 -0.62 -13.35
C PHE A 291 -0.61 0.54 -14.36
N GLY A 292 -1.67 0.64 -15.16
CA GLY A 292 -1.90 1.75 -16.09
C GLY A 292 -1.95 3.11 -15.41
N VAL A 293 -2.65 3.20 -14.26
CA VAL A 293 -2.64 4.42 -13.43
C VAL A 293 -1.23 4.78 -12.97
N GLY A 294 -0.48 3.80 -12.47
CA GLY A 294 0.92 4.01 -12.07
C GLY A 294 1.78 4.50 -13.24
N TRP A 295 1.64 3.88 -14.41
CA TRP A 295 2.37 4.26 -15.63
C TRP A 295 2.01 5.67 -16.10
N ILE A 296 0.72 6.04 -16.10
CA ILE A 296 0.25 7.39 -16.45
C ILE A 296 0.88 8.42 -15.49
N LEU A 297 0.80 8.17 -14.19
CA LEU A 297 1.40 9.06 -13.19
C LEU A 297 2.91 9.19 -13.38
N ASP A 298 3.62 8.12 -13.74
CA ASP A 298 5.06 8.19 -14.02
C ASP A 298 5.39 9.04 -15.26
N ARG A 299 4.47 9.11 -16.23
CA ARG A 299 4.62 9.97 -17.42
C ARG A 299 4.58 11.47 -17.09
N PHE A 300 3.84 11.86 -16.05
CA PHE A 300 3.74 13.24 -15.57
C PHE A 300 4.77 13.58 -14.49
N ARG A 301 5.74 12.73 -14.28
CA ARG A 301 6.78 12.97 -13.29
C ARG A 301 7.66 14.14 -13.72
N PRO A 302 7.79 15.21 -12.90
CA PRO A 302 8.65 16.34 -13.24
C PRO A 302 10.10 15.86 -13.38
N THR A 303 10.68 16.10 -14.55
CA THR A 303 12.08 15.80 -14.82
C THR A 303 12.94 16.76 -13.98
N ARG A 304 13.81 16.22 -13.15
CA ARG A 304 14.65 16.96 -12.18
C ARG A 304 15.62 17.96 -12.84
N GLY A 305 15.69 18.00 -14.17
CA GLY A 305 16.51 18.94 -14.94
C GLY A 305 16.06 20.40 -14.85
N ASP A 306 14.76 20.66 -14.63
CA ASP A 306 14.26 22.04 -14.58
C ASP A 306 14.40 22.71 -13.20
N ALA A 307 14.58 21.94 -12.14
CA ALA A 307 14.77 22.46 -10.78
C ALA A 307 16.23 22.86 -10.47
N LEU A 308 17.18 22.55 -11.36
CA LEU A 308 18.60 22.87 -11.24
C LEU A 308 19.09 23.86 -12.30
N ARG A 309 18.19 24.46 -13.09
CA ARG A 309 18.55 25.70 -13.76
C ARG A 309 18.65 26.78 -12.69
N PRO A 310 19.84 27.24 -12.30
CA PRO A 310 19.95 28.51 -11.59
C PRO A 310 19.21 29.52 -12.49
N ALA A 311 18.29 30.30 -11.89
CA ALA A 311 17.74 31.45 -12.56
C ALA A 311 18.94 32.13 -13.21
N SER A 312 18.94 32.12 -14.53
CA SER A 312 20.01 32.75 -15.29
C SER A 312 20.16 34.14 -14.70
N SER A 313 21.29 34.33 -14.01
CA SER A 313 21.74 35.67 -13.63
C SER A 313 21.50 36.55 -14.84
N GLY A 314 20.65 37.55 -14.64
CA GLY A 314 20.27 38.49 -15.69
C GLY A 314 21.52 38.98 -16.42
N ASP A 315 21.35 38.95 -17.73
CA ASP A 315 21.93 39.83 -18.71
C ASP A 315 23.07 40.73 -18.17
N GLU A 316 24.24 40.16 -17.89
CA GLU A 316 25.44 40.89 -17.75
C GLU A 316 25.92 41.19 -19.19
N ARG A 317 25.37 42.29 -19.75
CA ARG A 317 25.87 42.93 -20.97
C ARG A 317 27.31 43.27 -20.72
N VAL A 318 28.20 42.39 -21.15
CA VAL A 318 29.61 42.70 -21.26
C VAL A 318 29.74 43.85 -22.25
N ASN A 319 30.00 45.04 -21.71
CA ASN A 319 30.26 46.23 -22.44
C ASN A 319 31.50 45.99 -23.36
N PRO A 320 31.40 46.20 -24.70
CA PRO A 320 32.51 45.92 -25.60
C PRO A 320 33.75 46.74 -25.35
N ASP A 321 33.69 47.81 -24.55
CA ASP A 321 34.78 48.75 -24.32
C ASP A 321 35.84 48.29 -23.28
N ASP A 322 35.59 47.21 -22.51
CA ASP A 322 36.57 46.71 -21.53
C ASP A 322 37.65 45.78 -22.13
N ARG A 323 37.64 45.57 -23.47
CA ARG A 323 38.68 44.77 -24.15
C ARG A 323 39.94 45.54 -24.53
N ALA A 324 39.96 46.86 -24.38
CA ALA A 324 41.07 47.68 -24.85
C ALA A 324 42.15 47.93 -23.80
N THR A 325 41.97 47.57 -22.52
CA THR A 325 42.92 47.89 -21.45
C THR A 325 43.71 46.70 -20.88
N ALA A 326 43.50 45.50 -21.41
CA ALA A 326 44.19 44.30 -20.88
C ALA A 326 45.39 43.81 -21.71
N VAL A 327 45.88 44.61 -22.69
CA VAL A 327 47.07 44.26 -23.48
C VAL A 327 48.17 45.25 -23.12
N GLY A 328 48.87 45.05 -22.04
CA GLY A 328 49.99 45.89 -21.72
C GLY A 328 50.55 45.67 -20.33
N SER A 329 50.94 44.47 -19.93
CA SER A 329 51.94 44.25 -18.86
C SER A 329 52.33 42.78 -18.75
N SER A 330 53.14 42.32 -19.68
CA SER A 330 53.91 41.08 -19.47
C SER A 330 55.38 41.42 -19.66
N LYS A 331 56.06 41.72 -18.59
CA LYS A 331 57.51 41.63 -18.54
C LYS A 331 57.95 41.03 -17.21
N SER A 332 58.63 39.90 -17.38
CA SER A 332 59.80 39.47 -16.63
C SER A 332 59.63 39.16 -15.14
N ALA A 333 59.68 37.90 -14.81
CA ALA A 333 60.47 37.44 -13.67
C ALA A 333 60.90 35.97 -13.88
N ALA A 334 62.14 35.76 -13.74
CA ALA A 334 62.98 34.61 -14.05
C ALA A 334 62.68 33.35 -13.22
N VAL A 335 62.97 32.23 -13.85
CA VAL A 335 63.08 30.88 -13.28
C VAL A 335 64.43 30.80 -12.50
N PRO A 336 64.49 30.19 -11.32
CA PRO A 336 65.67 29.50 -10.85
C PRO A 336 65.54 28.01 -10.99
N VAL A 337 66.38 27.41 -11.79
CA VAL A 337 66.84 26.04 -11.82
C VAL A 337 67.49 25.70 -10.49
N ILE A 338 67.06 24.65 -9.81
CA ILE A 338 67.94 24.02 -8.80
C ILE A 338 68.08 22.55 -9.19
N SER A 339 69.36 22.23 -9.37
CA SER A 339 69.98 20.96 -9.71
C SER A 339 69.75 19.85 -8.67
N ALA A 340 69.79 18.65 -9.17
CA ALA A 340 69.99 17.43 -8.43
C ALA A 340 71.40 17.32 -7.89
N GLU A 341 71.55 16.71 -6.72
CA GLU A 341 72.65 15.92 -6.14
C GLU A 341 72.12 15.45 -4.77
N GLY A 342 72.06 14.16 -4.33
CA GLY A 342 73.05 13.12 -4.54
C GLY A 342 73.37 12.57 -3.15
N THR A 343 73.26 11.21 -2.99
CA THR A 343 73.96 10.39 -1.94
C THR A 343 73.48 10.59 -0.47
N GLU A 344 73.01 9.61 0.24
CA GLU A 344 73.43 8.25 0.67
C GLU A 344 72.25 7.46 1.24
#